data_6393d565dd283824f4589ea80b894ba3
#
_entry.id   6393d565dd283824f4589ea80b894ba3
#
_cell.length_a   1.000
_cell.length_b   1.000
_cell.length_c   1.000
_cell.angle_alpha   90.00
_cell.angle_beta   90.00
_cell.angle_gamma   90.00
#
_symmetry.space_group_name_H-M   'P 1'
#
loop_
_entity.id
_entity.type
_entity.pdbx_description
1 polymer ?
#
loop_
_entity_poly.entity_id
_entity_poly.type
_entity_poly.pdbx_seq_one_letter_code
_entity_poly.pdbx_strand_id
1 'polypeptide(L)'
;MSTYRVAAYQSDWADAWNQLVEGAKNATFLFHRSFMEYHSDRFVDASQCIFKGDKLVAIFPANLSESKWISHQGLSYGGLVVKPEVKFKAYTEMLAALFEAASEAGIKEVVIKAIPDIYCTHPSQELDYLSFICEAKTLKVESASTLRMEAALPIQTNRLEGVKKANKLGLKIDESTDFKAFWDEVLIPNLEARHEAKPVHTAEEISNLQQAFPDNIRLYLVYDKKRLVGGAVIFESKTTAHVQYIAAGPDRQQLGTLDYLFDCLINWEFDGLEYFDFGISTVSGGKELNGGLLYWKECFGARTTANKTYGFDPASADKLKALL
;
A
#
# COMPACT_ATOMS: atom_id res chain seq x y z
N MET A 1 3.19 -32.70 -15.59
CA MET A 1 4.08 -31.53 -15.64
C MET A 1 3.25 -30.27 -15.42
N SER A 2 3.71 -29.34 -14.61
CA SER A 2 2.99 -28.08 -14.40
C SER A 2 2.83 -27.32 -15.72
N THR A 3 1.66 -26.74 -15.96
CA THR A 3 1.38 -25.89 -17.14
C THR A 3 2.18 -24.56 -17.06
N TYR A 4 2.67 -24.22 -15.88
CA TYR A 4 3.38 -22.98 -15.59
C TYR A 4 4.82 -23.25 -15.16
N ARG A 5 5.75 -22.44 -15.67
CA ARG A 5 7.16 -22.42 -15.28
C ARG A 5 7.39 -21.18 -14.39
N VAL A 6 7.96 -21.39 -13.22
CA VAL A 6 8.37 -20.31 -12.31
C VAL A 6 9.88 -20.11 -12.43
N ALA A 7 10.31 -18.87 -12.46
CA ALA A 7 11.71 -18.50 -12.52
C ALA A 7 11.98 -17.22 -11.72
N ALA A 8 13.13 -17.15 -11.05
CA ALA A 8 13.56 -15.93 -10.39
C ALA A 8 13.68 -14.78 -11.41
N TYR A 9 13.25 -13.60 -11.01
CA TYR A 9 13.30 -12.40 -11.85
C TYR A 9 14.73 -12.15 -12.35
N GLN A 10 14.81 -11.68 -13.59
CA GLN A 10 16.05 -11.22 -14.23
C GLN A 10 15.82 -9.84 -14.84
N SER A 11 16.84 -8.99 -14.85
CA SER A 11 16.74 -7.60 -15.32
C SER A 11 16.24 -7.49 -16.77
N ASP A 12 16.55 -8.45 -17.63
CA ASP A 12 16.08 -8.51 -19.02
C ASP A 12 14.56 -8.62 -19.14
N TRP A 13 13.88 -8.96 -18.07
CA TRP A 13 12.40 -9.05 -18.03
C TRP A 13 11.74 -7.81 -17.42
N ALA A 14 12.48 -6.75 -17.12
CA ALA A 14 11.94 -5.54 -16.48
C ALA A 14 10.78 -4.92 -17.27
N ASP A 15 10.90 -4.81 -18.60
CA ASP A 15 9.84 -4.26 -19.44
C ASP A 15 8.58 -5.14 -19.43
N ALA A 16 8.75 -6.47 -19.56
CA ALA A 16 7.65 -7.42 -19.51
C ALA A 16 6.97 -7.44 -18.13
N TRP A 17 7.75 -7.31 -17.05
CA TRP A 17 7.27 -7.17 -15.68
C TRP A 17 6.43 -5.91 -15.53
N ASN A 18 6.95 -4.73 -15.89
CA ASN A 18 6.25 -3.46 -15.77
C ASN A 18 4.99 -3.42 -16.64
N GLN A 19 5.03 -3.98 -17.87
CA GLN A 19 3.85 -4.11 -18.73
C GLN A 19 2.77 -5.01 -18.10
N LEU A 20 3.16 -6.05 -17.36
CA LEU A 20 2.20 -6.88 -16.61
C LEU A 20 1.59 -6.08 -15.47
N VAL A 21 2.38 -5.32 -14.71
CA VAL A 21 1.89 -4.44 -13.62
C VAL A 21 0.85 -3.46 -14.14
N GLU A 22 1.10 -2.80 -15.28
CA GLU A 22 0.17 -1.84 -15.89
C GLU A 22 -1.18 -2.47 -16.24
N GLY A 23 -1.17 -3.72 -16.74
CA GLY A 23 -2.38 -4.43 -17.16
C GLY A 23 -3.01 -5.31 -16.09
N ALA A 24 -2.47 -5.36 -14.88
CA ALA A 24 -2.96 -6.27 -13.83
C ALA A 24 -4.23 -5.74 -13.16
N LYS A 25 -5.08 -6.69 -12.68
CA LYS A 25 -6.28 -6.35 -11.91
C LYS A 25 -6.00 -5.96 -10.47
N ASN A 26 -4.84 -6.36 -9.94
CA ASN A 26 -4.47 -6.28 -8.53
C ASN A 26 -3.03 -5.75 -8.36
N ALA A 27 -2.68 -4.72 -9.13
CA ALA A 27 -1.38 -4.07 -9.02
C ALA A 27 -1.52 -2.57 -8.82
N THR A 28 -0.47 -2.00 -8.21
CA THR A 28 -0.25 -0.57 -8.14
C THR A 28 1.18 -0.27 -8.61
N PHE A 29 1.52 1.01 -8.75
CA PHE A 29 2.86 1.47 -9.11
C PHE A 29 3.96 0.96 -8.17
N LEU A 30 3.63 0.55 -6.95
CA LEU A 30 4.57 -0.04 -5.98
C LEU A 30 5.27 -1.30 -6.52
N PHE A 31 4.66 -1.98 -7.50
CA PHE A 31 5.22 -3.20 -8.09
C PHE A 31 6.09 -2.94 -9.32
N HIS A 32 6.20 -1.71 -9.81
CA HIS A 32 7.18 -1.36 -10.85
C HIS A 32 8.60 -1.62 -10.36
N ARG A 33 9.46 -2.12 -11.24
CA ARG A 33 10.85 -2.43 -10.88
C ARG A 33 11.58 -1.20 -10.34
N SER A 34 11.40 -0.03 -10.97
CA SER A 34 11.99 1.22 -10.50
C SER A 34 11.53 1.65 -9.09
N PHE A 35 10.31 1.26 -8.66
CA PHE A 35 9.87 1.46 -7.27
C PHE A 35 10.49 0.42 -6.34
N MET A 36 10.52 -0.85 -6.74
CA MET A 36 11.04 -1.92 -5.90
C MET A 36 12.55 -1.83 -5.69
N GLU A 37 13.28 -1.42 -6.72
CA GLU A 37 14.75 -1.42 -6.74
C GLU A 37 15.40 -0.33 -5.88
N TYR A 38 14.65 0.70 -5.46
CA TYR A 38 15.19 1.68 -4.52
C TYR A 38 15.49 1.05 -3.13
N HIS A 39 14.94 -0.14 -2.84
CA HIS A 39 15.21 -0.89 -1.61
C HIS A 39 16.34 -1.94 -1.76
N SER A 40 17.01 -2.00 -2.89
CA SER A 40 17.96 -3.08 -3.22
C SER A 40 19.15 -3.19 -2.25
N ASP A 41 19.46 -2.10 -1.56
CA ASP A 41 20.46 -2.05 -0.48
C ASP A 41 19.99 -2.72 0.83
N ARG A 42 18.68 -2.87 1.02
CA ARG A 42 18.05 -3.37 2.26
C ARG A 42 17.46 -4.77 2.13
N PHE A 43 17.02 -5.15 0.94
CA PHE A 43 16.31 -6.40 0.71
C PHE A 43 16.90 -7.18 -0.46
N VAL A 44 17.21 -8.45 -0.23
CA VAL A 44 17.65 -9.37 -1.29
C VAL A 44 16.44 -9.74 -2.14
N ASP A 45 16.42 -9.30 -3.40
CA ASP A 45 15.34 -9.62 -4.33
C ASP A 45 15.19 -11.14 -4.53
N ALA A 46 13.98 -11.63 -4.34
CA ALA A 46 13.59 -13.02 -4.58
C ALA A 46 12.29 -13.08 -5.41
N SER A 47 12.01 -12.01 -6.14
CA SER A 47 10.82 -11.89 -7.00
C SER A 47 10.76 -13.02 -8.01
N GLN A 48 9.55 -13.52 -8.27
CA GLN A 48 9.33 -14.64 -9.19
C GLN A 48 8.49 -14.21 -10.39
N CYS A 49 8.87 -14.73 -11.54
CA CYS A 49 8.14 -14.62 -12.80
C CYS A 49 7.47 -15.96 -13.14
N ILE A 50 6.20 -15.94 -13.46
CA ILE A 50 5.42 -17.13 -13.84
C ILE A 50 5.10 -17.07 -15.32
N PHE A 51 5.53 -18.08 -16.05
CA PHE A 51 5.39 -18.19 -17.51
C PHE A 51 4.44 -19.32 -17.90
N LYS A 52 3.67 -19.07 -18.98
CA LYS A 52 2.96 -20.11 -19.71
C LYS A 52 3.56 -20.19 -21.11
N GLY A 53 4.30 -21.26 -21.40
CA GLY A 53 5.26 -21.24 -22.51
C GLY A 53 6.29 -20.14 -22.29
N ASP A 54 6.47 -19.26 -23.27
CA ASP A 54 7.38 -18.11 -23.19
C ASP A 54 6.73 -16.82 -22.71
N LYS A 55 5.41 -16.83 -22.50
CA LYS A 55 4.66 -15.63 -22.11
C LYS A 55 4.64 -15.48 -20.59
N LEU A 56 5.10 -14.31 -20.09
CA LEU A 56 4.93 -13.89 -18.70
C LEU A 56 3.44 -13.66 -18.42
N VAL A 57 2.87 -14.39 -17.45
CA VAL A 57 1.42 -14.36 -17.14
C VAL A 57 1.10 -13.94 -15.74
N ALA A 58 2.07 -14.04 -14.83
CA ALA A 58 1.96 -13.53 -13.46
C ALA A 58 3.35 -13.20 -12.90
N ILE A 59 3.37 -12.35 -11.88
CA ILE A 59 4.57 -12.03 -11.12
C ILE A 59 4.28 -12.14 -9.62
N PHE A 60 5.32 -12.43 -8.86
CA PHE A 60 5.27 -12.43 -7.40
C PHE A 60 6.42 -11.56 -6.88
N PRO A 61 6.17 -10.27 -6.60
CA PRO A 61 7.14 -9.40 -5.95
C PRO A 61 7.54 -10.00 -4.59
N ALA A 62 8.82 -10.25 -4.38
CA ALA A 62 9.28 -10.85 -3.12
C ALA A 62 10.72 -10.47 -2.79
N ASN A 63 11.05 -10.56 -1.51
CA ASN A 63 12.42 -10.61 -1.05
C ASN A 63 12.68 -11.87 -0.22
N LEU A 64 13.94 -12.30 -0.18
CA LEU A 64 14.41 -13.36 0.67
C LEU A 64 14.72 -12.81 2.07
N SER A 65 14.23 -13.50 3.10
CA SER A 65 14.62 -13.26 4.49
C SER A 65 14.78 -14.61 5.18
N GLU A 66 16.01 -14.96 5.55
CA GLU A 66 16.35 -16.29 6.04
C GLU A 66 15.94 -17.39 5.03
N SER A 67 14.99 -18.25 5.42
CA SER A 67 14.40 -19.30 4.58
C SER A 67 12.97 -18.98 4.16
N LYS A 68 12.61 -17.71 4.01
CA LYS A 68 11.27 -17.26 3.66
C LYS A 68 11.29 -16.41 2.41
N TRP A 69 10.32 -16.60 1.53
CA TRP A 69 9.91 -15.58 0.58
C TRP A 69 8.84 -14.72 1.22
N ILE A 70 9.08 -13.42 1.27
CA ILE A 70 8.11 -12.45 1.78
C ILE A 70 7.67 -11.59 0.60
N SER A 71 6.38 -11.36 0.44
CA SER A 71 5.83 -10.55 -0.65
C SER A 71 6.25 -9.08 -0.50
N HIS A 72 7.53 -8.87 -0.54
CA HIS A 72 8.40 -7.71 -0.42
C HIS A 72 8.23 -6.89 0.87
N GLN A 73 9.21 -6.98 1.79
CA GLN A 73 9.16 -6.29 3.10
C GLN A 73 9.11 -4.78 2.98
N GLY A 74 9.71 -4.20 1.93
CA GLY A 74 9.69 -2.77 1.65
C GLY A 74 8.39 -2.23 1.04
N LEU A 75 7.40 -3.09 0.70
CA LEU A 75 6.12 -2.68 0.16
C LEU A 75 5.00 -2.83 1.19
N SER A 76 3.93 -2.05 1.03
CA SER A 76 2.77 -2.08 1.94
C SER A 76 1.99 -3.39 1.83
N TYR A 77 1.90 -3.96 0.64
CA TYR A 77 1.21 -5.20 0.29
C TYR A 77 1.90 -5.87 -0.89
N GLY A 78 1.51 -7.12 -1.19
CA GLY A 78 2.02 -7.89 -2.31
C GLY A 78 1.30 -9.23 -2.44
N GLY A 79 1.75 -10.06 -3.36
CA GLY A 79 1.16 -11.36 -3.63
C GLY A 79 1.30 -11.72 -5.10
N LEU A 80 0.51 -12.69 -5.55
CA LEU A 80 0.49 -13.08 -6.96
C LEU A 80 -0.28 -12.02 -7.77
N VAL A 81 0.45 -11.28 -8.60
CA VAL A 81 -0.08 -10.22 -9.46
C VAL A 81 -0.47 -10.82 -10.82
N VAL A 82 -1.72 -10.57 -11.24
CA VAL A 82 -2.30 -11.19 -12.43
C VAL A 82 -3.18 -10.22 -13.22
N LYS A 83 -3.36 -10.51 -14.51
CA LYS A 83 -4.27 -9.76 -15.38
C LYS A 83 -5.75 -10.12 -15.12
N PRO A 84 -6.72 -9.26 -15.52
CA PRO A 84 -8.14 -9.47 -15.29
C PRO A 84 -8.70 -10.78 -15.86
N GLU A 85 -8.14 -11.26 -16.97
CA GLU A 85 -8.61 -12.47 -17.66
C GLU A 85 -8.27 -13.76 -16.90
N VAL A 86 -7.39 -13.70 -15.90
CA VAL A 86 -6.98 -14.86 -15.12
C VAL A 86 -8.14 -15.34 -14.27
N LYS A 87 -8.63 -16.54 -14.59
CA LYS A 87 -9.71 -17.21 -13.87
C LYS A 87 -9.17 -17.92 -12.63
N PHE A 88 -10.04 -18.20 -11.68
CA PHE A 88 -9.72 -18.86 -10.41
C PHE A 88 -8.85 -20.12 -10.57
N LYS A 89 -9.21 -21.02 -11.47
CA LYS A 89 -8.40 -22.24 -11.73
C LYS A 89 -6.96 -21.90 -12.11
N ALA A 90 -6.77 -20.98 -13.05
CA ALA A 90 -5.43 -20.58 -13.49
C ALA A 90 -4.63 -19.88 -12.36
N TYR A 91 -5.29 -19.04 -11.56
CA TYR A 91 -4.68 -18.43 -10.36
C TYR A 91 -4.20 -19.51 -9.39
N THR A 92 -5.04 -20.50 -9.09
CA THR A 92 -4.72 -21.60 -8.19
C THR A 92 -3.55 -22.46 -8.72
N GLU A 93 -3.54 -22.78 -10.03
CA GLU A 93 -2.44 -23.49 -10.67
C GLU A 93 -1.12 -22.72 -10.61
N MET A 94 -1.15 -21.40 -10.81
CA MET A 94 0.03 -20.55 -10.72
C MET A 94 0.54 -20.44 -9.28
N LEU A 95 -0.35 -20.33 -8.29
CA LEU A 95 0.02 -20.31 -6.89
C LEU A 95 0.63 -21.66 -6.44
N ALA A 96 0.08 -22.78 -6.92
CA ALA A 96 0.65 -24.10 -6.67
C ALA A 96 2.06 -24.22 -7.26
N ALA A 97 2.27 -23.77 -8.50
CA ALA A 97 3.59 -23.76 -9.12
C ALA A 97 4.59 -22.88 -8.37
N LEU A 98 4.14 -21.73 -7.87
CA LEU A 98 4.97 -20.85 -7.03
C LEU A 98 5.41 -21.56 -5.74
N PHE A 99 4.51 -22.29 -5.08
CA PHE A 99 4.84 -23.02 -3.85
C PHE A 99 5.73 -24.23 -4.13
N GLU A 100 5.59 -24.92 -5.27
CA GLU A 100 6.53 -25.95 -5.70
C GLU A 100 7.94 -25.38 -5.88
N ALA A 101 8.05 -24.27 -6.61
CA ALA A 101 9.33 -23.59 -6.80
C ALA A 101 9.94 -23.11 -5.47
N ALA A 102 9.13 -22.66 -4.52
CA ALA A 102 9.57 -22.31 -3.18
C ALA A 102 10.13 -23.54 -2.43
N SER A 103 9.44 -24.69 -2.50
CA SER A 103 9.92 -25.96 -1.91
C SER A 103 11.23 -26.41 -2.50
N GLU A 104 11.37 -26.38 -3.84
CA GLU A 104 12.60 -26.73 -4.56
C GLU A 104 13.77 -25.81 -4.20
N ALA A 105 13.49 -24.52 -3.95
CA ALA A 105 14.48 -23.54 -3.47
C ALA A 105 14.81 -23.66 -1.97
N GLY A 106 14.23 -24.62 -1.25
CA GLY A 106 14.45 -24.81 0.19
C GLY A 106 13.77 -23.79 1.09
N ILE A 107 12.80 -23.04 0.56
CA ILE A 107 12.00 -22.06 1.31
C ILE A 107 11.07 -22.82 2.28
N LYS A 108 11.01 -22.36 3.51
CA LYS A 108 10.21 -22.97 4.58
C LYS A 108 8.85 -22.29 4.78
N GLU A 109 8.72 -21.03 4.38
CA GLU A 109 7.49 -20.28 4.52
C GLU A 109 7.40 -19.22 3.40
N VAL A 110 6.22 -19.10 2.80
CA VAL A 110 5.87 -17.99 1.90
C VAL A 110 4.93 -17.05 2.65
N VAL A 111 5.40 -15.85 2.95
CA VAL A 111 4.64 -14.83 3.66
C VAL A 111 4.03 -13.86 2.65
N ILE A 112 2.71 -13.76 2.63
CA ILE A 112 1.99 -12.91 1.69
C ILE A 112 1.22 -11.84 2.46
N LYS A 113 1.60 -10.58 2.27
CA LYS A 113 0.84 -9.39 2.68
C LYS A 113 -0.23 -9.15 1.62
N ALA A 114 -1.44 -9.66 1.83
CA ALA A 114 -2.51 -9.63 0.84
C ALA A 114 -2.75 -8.21 0.30
N ILE A 115 -2.95 -8.10 -1.00
CA ILE A 115 -3.30 -6.83 -1.65
C ILE A 115 -4.74 -6.50 -1.25
N PRO A 116 -5.00 -5.36 -0.58
CA PRO A 116 -6.37 -4.97 -0.21
C PRO A 116 -7.22 -4.71 -1.45
N ASP A 117 -8.50 -5.10 -1.40
CA ASP A 117 -9.44 -4.97 -2.53
C ASP A 117 -9.58 -3.55 -3.06
N ILE A 118 -9.41 -2.56 -2.20
CA ILE A 118 -9.49 -1.14 -2.57
C ILE A 118 -8.46 -0.71 -3.62
N TYR A 119 -7.37 -1.47 -3.79
CA TYR A 119 -6.34 -1.24 -4.82
C TYR A 119 -6.55 -2.08 -6.08
N CYS A 120 -7.60 -2.91 -6.11
CA CYS A 120 -7.89 -3.81 -7.21
C CYS A 120 -8.94 -3.20 -8.14
N THR A 121 -8.70 -3.28 -9.47
CA THR A 121 -9.68 -2.83 -10.48
C THR A 121 -10.81 -3.84 -10.71
N HIS A 122 -10.66 -5.06 -10.20
CA HIS A 122 -11.65 -6.14 -10.23
C HIS A 122 -11.55 -6.94 -8.93
N PRO A 123 -12.61 -7.66 -8.49
CA PRO A 123 -12.53 -8.55 -7.34
C PRO A 123 -11.33 -9.50 -7.41
N SER A 124 -10.53 -9.57 -6.35
CA SER A 124 -9.26 -10.31 -6.31
C SER A 124 -9.01 -11.01 -4.98
N GLN A 125 -10.04 -11.70 -4.47
CA GLN A 125 -10.00 -12.39 -3.17
C GLN A 125 -9.69 -13.89 -3.29
N GLU A 126 -9.11 -14.34 -4.41
CA GLU A 126 -8.71 -15.73 -4.59
C GLU A 126 -7.76 -16.18 -3.46
N LEU A 127 -6.83 -15.29 -3.06
CA LEU A 127 -5.87 -15.61 -2.00
C LEU A 127 -6.55 -15.85 -0.65
N ASP A 128 -7.59 -15.09 -0.29
CA ASP A 128 -8.32 -15.27 0.97
C ASP A 128 -8.96 -16.67 1.03
N TYR A 129 -9.62 -17.09 -0.04
CA TYR A 129 -10.20 -18.45 -0.11
C TYR A 129 -9.11 -19.53 -0.09
N LEU A 130 -8.04 -19.34 -0.87
CA LEU A 130 -6.95 -20.32 -0.95
C LEU A 130 -6.14 -20.39 0.36
N SER A 131 -6.10 -19.30 1.14
CA SER A 131 -5.49 -19.33 2.47
C SER A 131 -6.24 -20.27 3.42
N PHE A 132 -7.56 -20.33 3.33
CA PHE A 132 -8.39 -21.28 4.09
C PHE A 132 -8.12 -22.74 3.63
N ILE A 133 -8.09 -23.00 2.32
CA ILE A 133 -7.81 -24.33 1.76
C ILE A 133 -6.41 -24.83 2.16
N CYS A 134 -5.43 -23.94 2.13
CA CYS A 134 -4.05 -24.26 2.52
C CYS A 134 -3.85 -24.36 4.04
N GLU A 135 -4.86 -24.02 4.85
CA GLU A 135 -4.72 -23.86 6.30
C GLU A 135 -3.58 -22.89 6.67
N ALA A 136 -3.47 -21.81 5.88
CA ALA A 136 -2.43 -20.81 6.07
C ALA A 136 -2.58 -20.12 7.43
N LYS A 137 -1.47 -19.79 8.05
CA LYS A 137 -1.46 -19.04 9.31
C LYS A 137 -1.81 -17.58 9.02
N THR A 138 -2.82 -17.03 9.69
CA THR A 138 -3.02 -15.59 9.73
C THR A 138 -1.98 -14.99 10.68
N LEU A 139 -0.96 -14.37 10.12
CA LEU A 139 0.17 -13.81 10.89
C LEU A 139 -0.16 -12.44 11.47
N LYS A 140 -0.93 -11.63 10.69
CA LYS A 140 -1.29 -10.27 11.06
C LYS A 140 -2.60 -9.86 10.39
N VAL A 141 -3.44 -9.11 11.14
CA VAL A 141 -4.57 -8.36 10.61
C VAL A 141 -4.51 -6.95 11.16
N GLU A 142 -4.55 -5.96 10.28
CA GLU A 142 -4.49 -4.55 10.64
C GLU A 142 -5.78 -3.85 10.23
N SER A 143 -6.30 -2.99 11.13
CA SER A 143 -7.47 -2.15 10.84
C SER A 143 -7.01 -0.89 10.14
N ALA A 144 -7.35 -0.76 8.86
CA ALA A 144 -7.23 0.47 8.09
C ALA A 144 -8.57 1.21 8.04
N SER A 145 -8.55 2.45 7.62
CA SER A 145 -9.74 3.32 7.57
C SER A 145 -9.88 3.92 6.19
N THR A 146 -10.94 3.54 5.47
CA THR A 146 -11.15 3.87 4.07
C THR A 146 -12.52 4.49 3.84
N LEU A 147 -12.61 5.48 2.95
CA LEU A 147 -13.86 5.97 2.39
C LEU A 147 -14.08 5.26 1.04
N ARG A 148 -15.31 4.80 0.83
CA ARG A 148 -15.82 4.53 -0.52
C ARG A 148 -16.46 5.80 -1.03
N MET A 149 -15.84 6.47 -2.00
CA MET A 149 -16.18 7.84 -2.38
C MET A 149 -17.63 7.97 -2.88
N GLU A 150 -18.10 7.02 -3.67
CA GLU A 150 -19.50 6.97 -4.15
C GLU A 150 -20.54 6.92 -3.01
N ALA A 151 -20.15 6.37 -1.85
CA ALA A 151 -21.03 6.17 -0.69
C ALA A 151 -20.43 6.81 0.57
N ALA A 152 -19.67 7.90 0.41
CA ALA A 152 -18.99 8.55 1.51
C ALA A 152 -19.99 9.09 2.54
N LEU A 153 -19.73 8.80 3.81
CA LEU A 153 -20.49 9.38 4.90
C LEU A 153 -20.09 10.84 5.11
N PRO A 154 -21.02 11.70 5.56
CA PRO A 154 -20.70 13.12 5.78
C PRO A 154 -19.57 13.30 6.80
N ILE A 155 -18.69 14.27 6.53
CA ILE A 155 -17.68 14.72 7.48
C ILE A 155 -18.40 15.28 8.72
N GLN A 156 -17.98 14.87 9.90
CA GLN A 156 -18.61 15.25 11.15
C GLN A 156 -18.38 16.74 11.48
N THR A 157 -19.32 17.33 12.21
CA THR A 157 -19.33 18.76 12.58
C THR A 157 -18.03 19.22 13.25
N ASN A 158 -17.44 18.37 14.12
CA ASN A 158 -16.18 18.68 14.80
C ASN A 158 -15.00 18.89 13.83
N ARG A 159 -14.99 18.21 12.66
CA ARG A 159 -13.97 18.44 11.61
C ARG A 159 -14.32 19.68 10.81
N LEU A 160 -15.58 19.87 10.47
CA LEU A 160 -16.06 21.06 9.74
C LEU A 160 -15.82 22.37 10.54
N GLU A 161 -15.83 22.31 11.87
CA GLU A 161 -15.42 23.46 12.70
C GLU A 161 -13.94 23.81 12.52
N GLY A 162 -13.06 22.80 12.38
CA GLY A 162 -11.65 23.00 12.04
C GLY A 162 -11.48 23.63 10.66
N VAL A 163 -12.23 23.13 9.65
CA VAL A 163 -12.26 23.71 8.29
C VAL A 163 -12.65 25.18 8.31
N LYS A 164 -13.76 25.52 8.99
CA LYS A 164 -14.20 26.92 9.14
C LYS A 164 -13.14 27.80 9.79
N LYS A 165 -12.46 27.29 10.80
CA LYS A 165 -11.37 27.98 11.50
C LYS A 165 -10.20 28.26 10.55
N ALA A 166 -9.73 27.26 9.83
CA ALA A 166 -8.64 27.38 8.87
C ALA A 166 -8.95 28.42 7.76
N ASN A 167 -10.15 28.35 7.20
CA ASN A 167 -10.63 29.33 6.23
C ASN A 167 -10.64 30.75 6.78
N LYS A 168 -11.13 30.94 8.03
CA LYS A 168 -11.14 32.27 8.69
C LYS A 168 -9.74 32.82 8.92
N LEU A 169 -8.77 31.96 9.18
CA LEU A 169 -7.36 32.32 9.36
C LEU A 169 -6.64 32.54 8.03
N GLY A 170 -7.24 32.13 6.92
CA GLY A 170 -6.68 32.26 5.57
C GLY A 170 -5.56 31.27 5.29
N LEU A 171 -5.64 30.03 5.84
CA LEU A 171 -4.71 28.96 5.50
C LEU A 171 -4.79 28.64 4.01
N LYS A 172 -3.67 28.26 3.43
CA LYS A 172 -3.57 27.84 2.03
C LYS A 172 -3.02 26.43 1.93
N ILE A 173 -3.47 25.70 0.92
CA ILE A 173 -2.96 24.39 0.55
C ILE A 173 -2.33 24.53 -0.83
N ASP A 174 -1.10 24.07 -0.97
CA ASP A 174 -0.38 24.05 -2.24
C ASP A 174 0.11 22.61 -2.51
N GLU A 175 -0.06 22.12 -3.74
CA GLU A 175 0.68 20.94 -4.19
C GLU A 175 2.14 21.33 -4.42
N SER A 176 3.06 20.48 -4.00
CA SER A 176 4.49 20.80 -3.95
C SER A 176 5.36 19.60 -4.25
N THR A 177 6.61 19.86 -4.61
CA THR A 177 7.68 18.85 -4.69
C THR A 177 8.76 19.06 -3.63
N ASP A 178 8.56 19.99 -2.71
CA ASP A 178 9.53 20.28 -1.63
C ASP A 178 9.35 19.31 -0.44
N PHE A 179 9.67 18.03 -0.68
CA PHE A 179 9.67 17.00 0.36
C PHE A 179 10.62 17.35 1.50
N LYS A 180 11.75 18.02 1.18
CA LYS A 180 12.74 18.37 2.18
C LYS A 180 12.16 19.32 3.23
N ALA A 181 11.46 20.38 2.82
CA ALA A 181 10.79 21.27 3.76
C ALA A 181 9.76 20.53 4.62
N PHE A 182 8.93 19.65 4.02
CA PHE A 182 7.97 18.86 4.79
C PHE A 182 8.62 17.92 5.79
N TRP A 183 9.72 17.22 5.42
CA TRP A 183 10.46 16.32 6.31
C TRP A 183 11.09 17.07 7.47
N ASP A 184 11.84 18.12 7.19
CA ASP A 184 12.66 18.80 8.17
C ASP A 184 11.84 19.69 9.12
N GLU A 185 10.82 20.37 8.60
CA GLU A 185 10.06 21.36 9.39
C GLU A 185 8.84 20.75 10.10
N VAL A 186 8.26 19.65 9.56
CA VAL A 186 6.98 19.14 10.03
C VAL A 186 7.01 17.68 10.40
N LEU A 187 7.42 16.78 9.47
CA LEU A 187 7.25 15.34 9.64
C LEU A 187 8.19 14.78 10.73
N ILE A 188 9.50 15.02 10.62
CA ILE A 188 10.49 14.53 11.57
C ILE A 188 10.20 15.09 12.97
N PRO A 189 10.03 16.42 13.16
CA PRO A 189 9.70 16.98 14.48
C PRO A 189 8.41 16.39 15.08
N ASN A 190 7.40 16.11 14.24
CA ASN A 190 6.15 15.51 14.71
C ASN A 190 6.34 14.06 15.17
N LEU A 191 7.10 13.25 14.42
CA LEU A 191 7.37 11.86 14.74
C LEU A 191 8.22 11.72 16.00
N GLU A 192 9.27 12.50 16.14
CA GLU A 192 10.14 12.51 17.33
C GLU A 192 9.36 12.91 18.59
N ALA A 193 8.54 13.97 18.50
CA ALA A 193 7.79 14.46 19.65
C ALA A 193 6.67 13.52 20.14
N ARG A 194 6.20 12.57 19.31
CA ARG A 194 4.97 11.81 19.59
C ARG A 194 5.13 10.31 19.53
N HIS A 195 6.08 9.80 18.76
CA HIS A 195 6.12 8.39 18.39
C HIS A 195 7.50 7.76 18.59
N GLU A 196 8.53 8.54 18.94
CA GLU A 196 9.93 8.07 18.98
C GLU A 196 10.31 7.30 17.71
N ALA A 197 9.74 7.69 16.56
CA ALA A 197 9.83 7.01 15.28
C ALA A 197 10.49 7.90 14.23
N LYS A 198 11.01 7.26 13.18
CA LYS A 198 11.53 7.93 11.98
C LYS A 198 10.68 7.57 10.77
N PRO A 199 10.60 8.45 9.75
CA PRO A 199 9.97 8.09 8.48
C PRO A 199 10.68 6.89 7.86
N VAL A 200 9.93 6.05 7.13
CA VAL A 200 10.49 4.89 6.40
C VAL A 200 11.38 5.35 5.25
N HIS A 201 11.01 6.45 4.58
CA HIS A 201 11.79 7.07 3.52
C HIS A 201 12.52 8.30 4.06
N THR A 202 13.72 8.55 3.58
CA THR A 202 14.38 9.86 3.71
C THR A 202 13.70 10.86 2.75
N ALA A 203 13.93 12.17 2.95
CA ALA A 203 13.44 13.20 2.03
C ALA A 203 14.01 13.03 0.61
N GLU A 204 15.25 12.55 0.49
CA GLU A 204 15.88 12.27 -0.80
C GLU A 204 15.25 11.06 -1.49
N GLU A 205 15.05 9.95 -0.77
CA GLU A 205 14.40 8.75 -1.32
C GLU A 205 13.00 9.05 -1.87
N ILE A 206 12.17 9.74 -1.09
CA ILE A 206 10.81 10.06 -1.54
C ILE A 206 10.79 11.06 -2.70
N SER A 207 11.75 11.99 -2.74
CA SER A 207 11.90 12.92 -3.87
C SER A 207 12.31 12.19 -5.16
N ASN A 208 13.21 11.22 -5.06
CA ASN A 208 13.63 10.40 -6.21
C ASN A 208 12.47 9.50 -6.69
N LEU A 209 11.71 8.92 -5.77
CA LEU A 209 10.51 8.15 -6.11
C LEU A 209 9.45 9.02 -6.77
N GLN A 210 9.22 10.24 -6.28
CA GLN A 210 8.29 11.18 -6.89
C GLN A 210 8.71 11.57 -8.31
N GLN A 211 9.99 11.78 -8.57
CA GLN A 211 10.48 12.05 -9.94
C GLN A 211 10.23 10.87 -10.90
N ALA A 212 10.33 9.64 -10.41
CA ALA A 212 10.03 8.43 -11.19
C ALA A 212 8.51 8.17 -11.34
N PHE A 213 7.70 8.63 -10.40
CA PHE A 213 6.25 8.43 -10.34
C PHE A 213 5.52 9.74 -10.02
N PRO A 214 5.63 10.77 -10.90
CA PRO A 214 5.10 12.11 -10.61
C PRO A 214 3.58 12.16 -10.45
N ASP A 215 2.86 11.30 -11.17
CA ASP A 215 1.40 11.22 -11.12
C ASP A 215 0.89 10.37 -9.93
N ASN A 216 1.78 9.58 -9.30
CA ASN A 216 1.40 8.66 -8.24
C ASN A 216 1.82 9.12 -6.84
N ILE A 217 2.85 9.97 -6.72
CA ILE A 217 3.38 10.43 -5.43
C ILE A 217 3.21 11.94 -5.37
N ARG A 218 2.21 12.38 -4.59
CA ARG A 218 1.82 13.78 -4.52
C ARG A 218 1.96 14.32 -3.10
N LEU A 219 2.54 15.49 -2.96
CA LEU A 219 2.76 16.18 -1.68
C LEU A 219 1.88 17.42 -1.61
N TYR A 220 1.08 17.52 -0.55
CA TYR A 220 0.26 18.69 -0.24
C TYR A 220 0.75 19.36 1.03
N LEU A 221 1.02 20.66 0.97
CA LEU A 221 1.55 21.47 2.05
C LEU A 221 0.51 22.51 2.49
N VAL A 222 0.39 22.70 3.80
CA VAL A 222 -0.51 23.69 4.39
C VAL A 222 0.29 24.83 4.98
N TYR A 223 -0.05 26.05 4.59
CA TYR A 223 0.61 27.28 5.01
C TYR A 223 -0.31 28.21 5.82
N ASP A 224 0.19 28.73 6.93
CA ASP A 224 -0.31 29.91 7.61
C ASP A 224 0.57 31.08 7.18
N LYS A 225 0.10 31.88 6.21
CA LYS A 225 0.88 32.90 5.49
C LYS A 225 2.11 32.29 4.79
N LYS A 226 3.31 32.47 5.39
CA LYS A 226 4.58 31.91 4.88
C LYS A 226 5.09 30.75 5.71
N ARG A 227 4.43 30.40 6.81
CA ARG A 227 4.85 29.34 7.72
C ARG A 227 4.23 28.01 7.28
N LEU A 228 5.05 27.01 7.05
CA LEU A 228 4.60 25.65 6.85
C LEU A 228 4.05 25.09 8.16
N VAL A 229 2.78 24.66 8.17
CA VAL A 229 2.09 24.23 9.40
C VAL A 229 1.59 22.78 9.34
N GLY A 230 1.67 22.14 8.18
CA GLY A 230 1.30 20.74 8.03
C GLY A 230 1.35 20.28 6.58
N GLY A 231 1.10 19.00 6.36
CA GLY A 231 1.05 18.42 5.01
C GLY A 231 0.75 16.95 5.02
N ALA A 232 0.59 16.40 3.83
CA ALA A 232 0.41 14.97 3.59
C ALA A 232 1.06 14.55 2.27
N VAL A 233 1.61 13.34 2.24
CA VAL A 233 2.01 12.65 1.01
C VAL A 233 0.95 11.63 0.68
N ILE A 234 0.44 11.70 -0.54
CA ILE A 234 -0.58 10.80 -1.06
C ILE A 234 0.05 9.91 -2.13
N PHE A 235 -0.18 8.60 -2.00
CA PHE A 235 0.12 7.63 -3.04
C PHE A 235 -1.15 7.35 -3.82
N GLU A 236 -1.19 7.83 -5.07
CA GLU A 236 -2.34 7.67 -5.95
C GLU A 236 -2.18 6.43 -6.82
N SER A 237 -3.20 5.58 -6.83
CA SER A 237 -3.33 4.41 -7.70
C SER A 237 -4.55 4.58 -8.61
N LYS A 238 -4.84 3.59 -9.46
CA LYS A 238 -6.00 3.62 -10.37
C LYS A 238 -7.34 3.78 -9.66
N THR A 239 -7.44 3.32 -8.42
CA THR A 239 -8.70 3.25 -7.65
C THR A 239 -8.65 4.05 -6.35
N THR A 240 -7.47 4.31 -5.80
CA THR A 240 -7.33 4.72 -4.41
C THR A 240 -6.29 5.83 -4.25
N ALA A 241 -6.65 6.88 -3.52
CA ALA A 241 -5.72 7.82 -2.91
C ALA A 241 -5.37 7.33 -1.51
N HIS A 242 -4.11 6.94 -1.28
CA HIS A 242 -3.61 6.45 0.01
C HIS A 242 -2.77 7.49 0.73
N VAL A 243 -3.08 7.75 1.99
CA VAL A 243 -2.30 8.66 2.84
C VAL A 243 -1.05 7.96 3.34
N GLN A 244 0.07 8.17 2.66
CA GLN A 244 1.36 7.57 3.02
C GLN A 244 2.02 8.25 4.21
N TYR A 245 1.99 9.59 4.24
CA TYR A 245 2.49 10.39 5.35
C TYR A 245 1.52 11.52 5.66
N ILE A 246 1.41 11.82 6.95
CA ILE A 246 0.63 12.93 7.48
C ILE A 246 1.35 13.53 8.69
N ALA A 247 1.51 14.83 8.71
CA ALA A 247 2.02 15.54 9.89
C ALA A 247 1.54 16.99 9.94
N ALA A 248 1.46 17.51 11.15
CA ALA A 248 1.20 18.94 11.38
C ALA A 248 1.83 19.41 12.69
N GLY A 249 2.08 20.69 12.77
CA GLY A 249 2.68 21.35 13.93
C GLY A 249 1.87 21.23 15.21
N PRO A 250 2.42 21.68 16.33
CA PRO A 250 1.78 21.58 17.66
C PRO A 250 0.47 22.39 17.75
N ASP A 251 0.32 23.43 16.96
CA ASP A 251 -0.83 24.33 16.89
C ASP A 251 -1.93 23.89 15.90
N ARG A 252 -1.83 22.65 15.39
CA ARG A 252 -2.77 22.12 14.35
C ARG A 252 -4.24 22.19 14.74
N GLN A 253 -4.58 22.05 16.04
CA GLN A 253 -5.96 22.14 16.50
C GLN A 253 -6.47 23.60 16.53
N GLN A 254 -5.58 24.52 16.92
CA GLN A 254 -5.86 25.95 16.92
C GLN A 254 -6.07 26.47 15.49
N LEU A 255 -5.32 25.96 14.53
CA LEU A 255 -5.38 26.34 13.12
C LEU A 255 -6.43 25.57 12.34
N GLY A 256 -6.80 24.35 12.75
CA GLY A 256 -7.64 23.44 11.94
C GLY A 256 -6.90 22.84 10.76
N THR A 257 -5.58 22.72 10.82
CA THR A 257 -4.67 22.40 9.71
C THR A 257 -5.06 21.12 8.99
N LEU A 258 -5.15 20.00 9.74
CA LEU A 258 -5.46 18.69 9.12
C LEU A 258 -6.93 18.55 8.73
N ASP A 259 -7.82 19.20 9.45
CA ASP A 259 -9.25 19.20 9.12
C ASP A 259 -9.48 19.86 7.76
N TYR A 260 -8.82 20.99 7.52
CA TYR A 260 -8.87 21.73 6.26
C TYR A 260 -8.19 20.96 5.12
N LEU A 261 -7.00 20.40 5.37
CA LEU A 261 -6.26 19.62 4.37
C LEU A 261 -7.12 18.44 3.88
N PHE A 262 -7.65 17.63 4.79
CA PHE A 262 -8.38 16.42 4.42
C PHE A 262 -9.77 16.70 3.86
N ASP A 263 -10.43 17.79 4.26
CA ASP A 263 -11.64 18.25 3.58
C ASP A 263 -11.37 18.58 2.10
N CYS A 264 -10.26 19.26 1.82
CA CYS A 264 -9.83 19.58 0.47
C CYS A 264 -9.49 18.32 -0.33
N LEU A 265 -8.66 17.41 0.22
CA LEU A 265 -8.22 16.21 -0.46
C LEU A 265 -9.39 15.27 -0.78
N ILE A 266 -10.34 15.10 0.13
CA ILE A 266 -11.48 14.20 -0.03
C ILE A 266 -12.52 14.78 -0.99
N ASN A 267 -12.90 16.05 -0.83
CA ASN A 267 -14.06 16.61 -1.51
C ASN A 267 -13.73 17.31 -2.84
N TRP A 268 -12.44 17.51 -3.16
CA TRP A 268 -12.06 18.29 -4.34
C TRP A 268 -10.93 17.64 -5.14
N GLU A 269 -9.88 17.17 -4.48
CA GLU A 269 -8.68 16.71 -5.18
C GLU A 269 -8.81 15.28 -5.69
N PHE A 270 -9.36 14.38 -4.85
CA PHE A 270 -9.49 12.96 -5.14
C PHE A 270 -10.94 12.47 -5.22
N ASP A 271 -11.89 13.38 -5.46
CA ASP A 271 -13.33 13.06 -5.52
C ASP A 271 -13.70 12.14 -6.70
N GLY A 272 -12.84 12.06 -7.72
CA GLY A 272 -12.99 11.17 -8.88
C GLY A 272 -12.52 9.73 -8.67
N LEU A 273 -11.85 9.40 -7.56
CA LEU A 273 -11.39 8.04 -7.27
C LEU A 273 -12.48 7.21 -6.57
N GLU A 274 -12.34 5.86 -6.61
CA GLU A 274 -13.28 4.97 -5.93
C GLU A 274 -13.11 5.00 -4.41
N TYR A 275 -11.85 5.15 -3.95
CA TYR A 275 -11.51 5.08 -2.53
C TYR A 275 -10.53 6.18 -2.12
N PHE A 276 -10.71 6.64 -0.88
CA PHE A 276 -9.72 7.43 -0.15
C PHE A 276 -9.33 6.66 1.11
N ASP A 277 -8.05 6.26 1.22
CA ASP A 277 -7.57 5.39 2.29
C ASP A 277 -6.61 6.12 3.24
N PHE A 278 -7.02 6.27 4.48
CA PHE A 278 -6.18 6.82 5.55
C PHE A 278 -5.13 5.85 6.09
N GLY A 279 -5.11 4.61 5.61
CA GLY A 279 -4.23 3.56 6.11
C GLY A 279 -4.59 3.08 7.52
N ILE A 280 -3.67 2.30 8.10
CA ILE A 280 -3.89 1.58 9.36
C ILE A 280 -4.00 2.50 10.58
N SER A 281 -4.75 2.02 11.59
CA SER A 281 -4.86 2.63 12.93
C SER A 281 -4.46 1.66 14.03
N THR A 282 -3.70 0.62 13.69
CA THR A 282 -3.20 -0.40 14.60
C THR A 282 -1.68 -0.32 14.75
N VAL A 283 -1.19 -0.78 15.89
CA VAL A 283 0.24 -0.93 16.23
C VAL A 283 0.48 -2.35 16.76
N SER A 284 1.71 -2.68 17.13
CA SER A 284 2.08 -4.00 17.70
C SER A 284 1.63 -5.18 16.81
N GLY A 285 1.83 -5.06 15.48
CA GLY A 285 1.44 -6.10 14.54
C GLY A 285 -0.07 -6.34 14.42
N GLY A 286 -0.89 -5.31 14.59
CA GLY A 286 -2.35 -5.36 14.50
C GLY A 286 -3.06 -5.69 15.82
N LYS A 287 -2.32 -5.93 16.91
CA LYS A 287 -2.89 -6.37 18.21
C LYS A 287 -3.38 -5.22 19.09
N GLU A 288 -2.93 -4.02 18.84
CA GLU A 288 -3.30 -2.83 19.60
C GLU A 288 -3.90 -1.78 18.68
N LEU A 289 -4.95 -1.11 19.15
CA LEU A 289 -5.68 -0.09 18.40
C LEU A 289 -5.32 1.30 18.90
N ASN A 290 -4.87 2.17 17.99
CA ASN A 290 -4.80 3.61 18.26
C ASN A 290 -6.21 4.22 18.12
N GLY A 291 -7.00 4.15 19.20
CA GLY A 291 -8.40 4.58 19.20
C GLY A 291 -8.58 6.07 18.87
N GLY A 292 -7.63 6.92 19.24
CA GLY A 292 -7.67 8.36 18.93
C GLY A 292 -7.48 8.62 17.42
N LEU A 293 -6.56 7.91 16.79
CA LEU A 293 -6.30 8.01 15.36
C LEU A 293 -7.48 7.41 14.57
N LEU A 294 -7.99 6.26 14.99
CA LEU A 294 -9.17 5.63 14.37
C LEU A 294 -10.36 6.59 14.41
N TYR A 295 -10.70 7.10 15.58
CA TYR A 295 -11.81 8.05 15.73
C TYR A 295 -11.65 9.29 14.84
N TRP A 296 -10.42 9.84 14.76
CA TRP A 296 -10.16 11.00 13.91
C TRP A 296 -10.45 10.69 12.43
N LYS A 297 -10.02 9.53 11.92
CA LYS A 297 -10.30 9.09 10.54
C LYS A 297 -11.80 8.83 10.31
N GLU A 298 -12.47 8.20 11.27
CA GLU A 298 -13.92 7.95 11.21
C GLU A 298 -14.75 9.25 11.19
N CYS A 299 -14.25 10.32 11.80
CA CYS A 299 -14.89 11.64 11.74
C CYS A 299 -14.92 12.24 10.32
N PHE A 300 -14.06 11.77 9.39
CA PHE A 300 -14.12 12.11 7.97
C PHE A 300 -15.04 11.18 7.17
N GLY A 301 -15.72 10.26 7.81
CA GLY A 301 -16.63 9.32 7.14
C GLY A 301 -16.01 7.96 6.84
N ALA A 302 -14.71 7.77 7.11
CA ALA A 302 -14.03 6.49 6.86
C ALA A 302 -14.60 5.35 7.70
N ARG A 303 -14.50 4.13 7.18
CA ARG A 303 -14.87 2.89 7.87
C ARG A 303 -13.76 1.85 7.71
N THR A 304 -13.79 0.84 8.57
CA THR A 304 -12.75 -0.17 8.67
C THR A 304 -12.67 -1.04 7.43
N THR A 305 -11.46 -1.16 6.90
CA THR A 305 -11.01 -2.24 6.02
C THR A 305 -9.92 -3.05 6.72
N ALA A 306 -9.71 -4.31 6.33
CA ALA A 306 -8.77 -5.19 7.01
C ALA A 306 -7.61 -5.57 6.08
N ASN A 307 -6.38 -5.22 6.47
CA ASN A 307 -5.18 -5.65 5.78
C ASN A 307 -4.65 -6.93 6.42
N LYS A 308 -4.50 -7.99 5.62
CA LYS A 308 -4.20 -9.35 6.10
C LYS A 308 -2.82 -9.79 5.66
N THR A 309 -2.12 -10.51 6.53
CA THR A 309 -0.85 -11.18 6.19
C THR A 309 -0.97 -12.65 6.54
N TYR A 310 -0.66 -13.49 5.55
CA TYR A 310 -0.71 -14.94 5.65
C TYR A 310 0.68 -15.55 5.55
N GLY A 311 0.89 -16.63 6.32
CA GLY A 311 2.06 -17.50 6.21
C GLY A 311 1.63 -18.86 5.66
N PHE A 312 2.21 -19.23 4.53
CA PHE A 312 1.94 -20.49 3.85
C PHE A 312 3.12 -21.45 4.00
N ASP A 313 2.83 -22.72 4.27
CA ASP A 313 3.78 -23.80 4.05
C ASP A 313 3.83 -24.10 2.54
N PRO A 314 5.01 -24.07 1.88
CA PRO A 314 5.13 -24.42 0.48
C PRO A 314 4.58 -25.83 0.13
N ALA A 315 4.57 -26.78 1.07
CA ALA A 315 3.94 -28.10 0.89
C ALA A 315 2.42 -28.01 0.60
N SER A 316 1.79 -26.85 0.87
CA SER A 316 0.38 -26.61 0.51
C SER A 316 0.12 -26.62 -1.01
N ALA A 317 1.15 -26.68 -1.86
CA ALA A 317 1.01 -26.91 -3.29
C ALA A 317 0.13 -28.14 -3.59
N ASP A 318 0.26 -29.21 -2.82
CA ASP A 318 -0.54 -30.44 -3.00
C ASP A 318 -2.03 -30.23 -2.69
N LYS A 319 -2.36 -29.42 -1.67
CA LYS A 319 -3.75 -29.04 -1.36
C LYS A 319 -4.38 -28.23 -2.50
N LEU A 320 -3.61 -27.30 -3.09
CA LEU A 320 -4.05 -26.49 -4.21
C LEU A 320 -4.32 -27.33 -5.47
N LYS A 321 -3.47 -28.31 -5.75
CA LYS A 321 -3.65 -29.26 -6.87
C LYS A 321 -4.85 -30.17 -6.65
N ALA A 322 -5.05 -30.63 -5.42
CA ALA A 322 -6.19 -31.50 -5.08
C ALA A 322 -7.55 -30.79 -5.17
N LEU A 323 -7.56 -29.44 -5.13
CA LEU A 323 -8.76 -28.61 -5.27
C LEU A 323 -9.25 -28.55 -6.72
N LEU A 324 -8.39 -28.75 -7.71
CA LEU A 324 -8.62 -28.55 -9.15
C LEU A 324 -9.04 -29.79 -9.90
#